data_6fd715ec39145a2619612d57f5d3d272
#
_entry.id   6fd715ec39145a2619612d57f5d3d272
#
_cell.length_a   1.000
_cell.length_b   1.000
_cell.length_c   1.000
_cell.angle_alpha   90.00
_cell.angle_beta   90.00
_cell.angle_gamma   90.00
#
_symmetry.space_group_name_H-M   'P 1'
#
loop_
_entity.id
_entity.type
_entity.pdbx_description
1 polymer ?
#
loop_
_entity_poly.entity_id
_entity_poly.type
_entity_poly.pdbx_seq_one_letter_code
_entity_poly.pdbx_strand_id
1 'polypeptide(L)' 'MNNSKLTSVKILEDLYKRFKATTVNTKMTLQKLTNRSIDLYLMDENYKNTIETHDNLTASGSNL' A
#
# COMPACT_ATOMS: atom_id res chain seq x y z
N MET A 1 -9.96 6.66 -20.15
CA MET A 1 -10.26 7.91 -19.49
C MET A 1 -9.87 7.85 -18.02
N ASN A 2 -9.03 8.73 -17.61
CA ASN A 2 -8.49 8.67 -16.26
C ASN A 2 -8.91 9.88 -15.45
N ASN A 3 -9.92 9.68 -14.63
CA ASN A 3 -10.26 10.66 -13.62
C ASN A 3 -9.63 10.21 -12.33
N SER A 4 -8.64 10.93 -11.88
CA SER A 4 -7.96 10.60 -10.65
C SER A 4 -8.25 11.65 -9.60
N LYS A 5 -8.14 11.23 -8.35
CA LYS A 5 -8.36 12.11 -7.23
C LYS A 5 -7.11 12.13 -6.37
N LEU A 6 -6.65 13.31 -6.01
CA LEU A 6 -5.52 13.43 -5.11
C LEU A 6 -6.01 13.28 -3.68
N THR A 7 -5.51 12.28 -3.01
CA THR A 7 -5.85 12.05 -1.60
C THR A 7 -4.57 12.02 -0.79
N SER A 8 -4.70 12.11 0.53
CA SER A 8 -3.54 12.01 1.40
C SER A 8 -3.75 10.89 2.40
N VAL A 9 -2.69 10.15 2.66
CA VAL A 9 -2.69 9.10 3.67
C VAL A 9 -1.43 9.23 4.49
N LYS A 10 -1.50 8.73 5.72
CA LYS A 10 -0.32 8.67 6.58
C LYS A 10 0.31 7.31 6.40
N ILE A 11 1.62 7.29 6.20
CA ILE A 11 2.37 6.05 6.06
C ILE A 11 3.43 6.03 7.15
N LEU A 12 3.56 4.89 7.82
CA LEU A 12 4.61 4.74 8.81
C LEU A 12 5.95 5.05 8.17
N GLU A 13 6.74 5.91 8.80
CA GLU A 13 7.97 6.41 8.20
C GLU A 13 8.92 5.27 7.84
N ASP A 14 9.05 4.28 8.71
CA ASP A 14 9.94 3.16 8.45
C ASP A 14 9.48 2.35 7.24
N LEU A 15 8.18 2.12 7.12
CA LEU A 15 7.65 1.41 5.95
C LEU A 15 7.90 2.19 4.67
N TYR A 16 7.71 3.50 4.75
CA TYR A 16 7.93 4.34 3.57
C TYR A 16 9.40 4.28 3.12
N LYS A 17 10.32 4.41 4.07
CA LYS A 17 11.75 4.36 3.75
C LYS A 17 12.14 3.02 3.14
N ARG A 18 11.63 1.92 3.71
CA ARG A 18 11.96 0.60 3.19
C ARG A 18 11.33 0.37 1.82
N PHE A 19 10.13 0.90 1.61
CA PHE A 19 9.50 0.80 0.30
C PHE A 19 10.34 1.52 -0.74
N LYS A 20 10.77 2.75 -0.44
CA LYS A 20 11.58 3.52 -1.39
C LYS A 20 12.91 2.81 -1.69
N ALA A 21 13.55 2.28 -0.66
CA ALA A 21 14.81 1.58 -0.85
C ALA A 21 14.63 0.31 -1.70
N THR A 22 13.53 -0.40 -1.47
CA THR A 22 13.26 -1.64 -2.19
C THR A 22 12.92 -1.41 -3.65
N THR A 23 12.31 -0.27 -3.96
CA THR A 23 11.82 -0.03 -5.32
C THR A 23 12.70 0.92 -6.13
N VAL A 24 13.89 1.25 -5.63
CA VAL A 24 14.75 2.24 -6.28
C VAL A 24 15.13 1.83 -7.70
N ASN A 25 15.27 0.54 -7.96
CA ASN A 25 15.65 0.04 -9.28
C ASN A 25 14.48 -0.63 -10.02
N THR A 26 13.25 -0.34 -9.59
CA THR A 26 12.08 -0.89 -10.24
C THR A 26 11.23 0.25 -10.77
N LYS A 27 10.14 -0.12 -11.46
CA LYS A 27 9.19 0.87 -11.95
C LYS A 27 7.99 1.01 -11.01
N MET A 28 8.06 0.37 -9.85
CA MET A 28 6.98 0.47 -8.89
C MET A 28 6.99 1.84 -8.23
N THR A 29 5.81 2.43 -8.06
CA THR A 29 5.65 3.69 -7.35
C THR A 29 4.59 3.52 -6.29
N LEU A 30 4.56 4.44 -5.35
CA LEU A 30 3.54 4.41 -4.31
C LEU A 30 2.14 4.54 -4.92
N GLN A 31 2.02 5.36 -5.95
CA GLN A 31 0.74 5.52 -6.63
C GLN A 31 0.29 4.22 -7.29
N LYS A 32 1.19 3.53 -7.98
CA LYS A 32 0.86 2.25 -8.59
C LYS A 32 0.49 1.22 -7.54
N LEU A 33 1.26 1.14 -6.48
CA LEU A 33 0.98 0.18 -5.41
C LEU A 33 -0.39 0.45 -4.81
N THR A 34 -0.71 1.71 -4.55
CA THR A 34 -1.99 2.07 -3.95
C THR A 34 -3.15 1.68 -4.86
N ASN A 35 -3.08 2.07 -6.13
CA ASN A 35 -4.17 1.78 -7.06
C ASN A 35 -4.34 0.28 -7.26
N ARG A 36 -3.23 -0.43 -7.41
CA ARG A 36 -3.30 -1.89 -7.62
C ARG A 36 -3.80 -2.61 -6.39
N SER A 37 -3.41 -2.14 -5.21
CA SER A 37 -3.87 -2.74 -3.96
C SER A 37 -5.36 -2.55 -3.76
N ILE A 38 -5.86 -1.36 -4.08
CA ILE A 38 -7.29 -1.09 -3.97
C ILE A 38 -8.06 -1.97 -4.96
N ASP A 39 -7.56 -2.08 -6.18
CA ASP A 39 -8.20 -2.89 -7.19
C ASP A 39 -8.27 -4.36 -6.75
N LEU A 40 -7.17 -4.89 -6.24
CA LEU A 40 -7.14 -6.27 -5.76
C LEU A 40 -8.05 -6.47 -4.56
N TYR A 41 -8.10 -5.50 -3.67
CA TYR A 41 -8.97 -5.57 -2.51
C TYR A 41 -10.43 -5.72 -2.93
N LEU A 42 -10.82 -5.04 -4.00
CA LEU A 42 -12.19 -5.07 -4.49
C LEU A 42 -12.51 -6.34 -5.28
N MET A 43 -11.51 -6.94 -5.92
CA MET A 43 -11.73 -8.06 -6.83
C MET A 43 -11.38 -9.42 -6.26
N ASP A 44 -10.43 -9.46 -5.32
CA ASP A 44 -9.85 -10.73 -4.85
C ASP A 44 -10.19 -10.92 -3.39
N GLU A 45 -11.09 -11.87 -3.11
CA GLU A 45 -11.54 -12.10 -1.74
C GLU A 45 -10.40 -12.51 -0.82
N ASN A 46 -9.46 -13.30 -1.35
CA ASN A 46 -8.32 -13.73 -0.54
C ASN A 46 -7.41 -12.55 -0.18
N TYR A 47 -7.17 -11.68 -1.15
CA TYR A 47 -6.36 -10.49 -0.91
C TYR A 47 -7.03 -9.58 0.11
N LYS A 48 -8.34 -9.38 -0.04
CA LYS A 48 -9.11 -8.56 0.89
C LYS A 48 -8.97 -9.11 2.31
N ASN A 49 -9.17 -10.42 2.49
CA ASN A 49 -9.07 -11.01 3.81
C ASN A 49 -7.67 -10.88 4.37
N THR A 50 -6.65 -11.05 3.54
CA THR A 50 -5.27 -10.90 3.97
C THR A 50 -5.01 -9.49 4.50
N ILE A 51 -5.46 -8.48 3.77
CA ILE A 51 -5.25 -7.08 4.16
C ILE A 51 -6.02 -6.77 5.44
N GLU A 52 -7.27 -7.21 5.52
CA GLU A 52 -8.12 -6.87 6.67
C GLU A 52 -7.63 -7.50 7.97
N THR A 53 -6.93 -8.63 7.86
CA THR A 53 -6.41 -9.31 9.05
C THR A 53 -4.93 -9.05 9.30
N HIS A 54 -4.29 -8.25 8.45
CA HIS A 54 -2.87 -7.99 8.56
C HIS A 54 -2.65 -6.79 9.50
N ASP A 55 -2.66 -7.06 10.80
CA ASP A 55 -2.55 -6.01 11.80
C ASP A 55 -1.26 -6.06 12.59
N ASN A 56 -0.36 -6.99 12.25
CA ASN A 56 0.92 -7.12 12.92
C ASN A 56 2.02 -6.66 11.97
N LEU A 57 2.11 -5.35 11.79
CA LEU A 57 3.04 -4.77 10.84
C LEU A 57 4.48 -4.96 11.28
N THR A 58 5.40 -4.93 10.31
CA THR A 58 6.83 -5.09 10.60
C THR A 58 7.45 -3.81 11.15
N ALA A 59 6.66 -2.76 11.30
CA ALA A 59 7.10 -1.49 11.87
C ALA A 59 6.19 -1.13 13.02
N SER A 60 6.66 -0.26 13.91
CA SER A 60 5.83 0.23 15.01
C SER A 60 4.63 0.98 14.46
N GLY A 61 3.51 0.93 15.19
CA GLY A 61 2.32 1.65 14.78
C GLY A 61 1.35 0.82 13.98
N SER A 62 1.17 -0.44 14.36
CA SER A 62 0.37 -1.38 13.60
C SER A 62 -1.10 -0.99 13.46
N ASN A 63 -1.57 -0.03 14.26
CA ASN A 63 -2.96 0.43 14.18
C ASN A 63 -3.17 1.46 13.07
N LEU A 64 -2.13 1.85 12.42
CA LEU A 64 -2.23 2.80 11.33
C LEU A 64 -2.65 2.12 10.05
#